data_14c8542538f11580314d3b79742bcd65
#
_entry.id   14c8542538f11580314d3b79742bcd65
#
_cell.length_a   1.000
_cell.length_b   1.000
_cell.length_c   1.000
_cell.angle_alpha   90.00
_cell.angle_beta   90.00
_cell.angle_gamma   90.00
#
_symmetry.space_group_name_H-M   'P 1'
#
loop_
_entity.id
_entity.type
_entity.pdbx_description
1 polymer ?
#
loop_
_entity_poly.entity_id
_entity_poly.type
_entity_poly.pdbx_seq_one_letter_code
_entity_poly.pdbx_strand_id
1 'polypeptide(L)'
;MLNDEELEEIRRRKMQILMERAQQAQKPQPLEPMANGRVNLLTDANFWQTIQKTKFALVDFFGQWCSPCKTLASIFAELAKDYEGKVFFAKIDIDQNRRTTVQFGVHSVPMVIAFKDGKPIGKLPGLRQYADYDMALEQMVGKSLDESSYV
;
A
#
# COMPACT_ATOMS: atom_id res chain seq x y z
N MET A 1 -35.67 -30.66 26.64
CA MET A 1 -36.38 -30.17 25.45
C MET A 1 -36.61 -28.68 25.58
N LEU A 2 -36.18 -27.91 24.56
CA LEU A 2 -36.44 -26.47 24.52
C LEU A 2 -37.90 -26.22 24.19
N ASN A 3 -38.54 -25.26 24.89
CA ASN A 3 -39.90 -24.88 24.57
C ASN A 3 -39.91 -23.90 23.37
N ASP A 4 -41.09 -23.58 22.85
CA ASP A 4 -41.24 -22.76 21.65
C ASP A 4 -40.67 -21.33 21.84
N GLU A 5 -40.79 -20.77 23.06
CA GLU A 5 -40.22 -19.45 23.37
C GLU A 5 -38.70 -19.46 23.33
N GLU A 6 -38.05 -20.49 23.85
CA GLU A 6 -36.60 -20.64 23.85
C GLU A 6 -36.07 -20.82 22.41
N LEU A 7 -36.78 -21.58 21.59
CA LEU A 7 -36.43 -21.79 20.19
C LEU A 7 -36.55 -20.46 19.38
N GLU A 8 -37.59 -19.68 19.63
CA GLU A 8 -37.78 -18.40 18.97
C GLU A 8 -36.69 -17.42 19.35
N GLU A 9 -36.27 -17.39 20.61
CA GLU A 9 -35.18 -16.54 21.09
C GLU A 9 -33.86 -16.90 20.43
N ILE A 10 -33.53 -18.19 20.31
CA ILE A 10 -32.31 -18.67 19.63
C ILE A 10 -32.34 -18.26 18.16
N ARG A 11 -33.47 -18.44 17.47
CA ARG A 11 -33.63 -18.04 16.06
C ARG A 11 -33.44 -16.55 15.89
N ARG A 12 -33.98 -15.74 16.79
CA ARG A 12 -33.88 -14.28 16.77
C ARG A 12 -32.42 -13.84 16.93
N ARG A 13 -31.70 -14.43 17.89
CA ARG A 13 -30.26 -14.14 18.10
C ARG A 13 -29.42 -14.54 16.91
N LYS A 14 -29.66 -15.70 16.32
CA LYS A 14 -28.95 -16.13 15.12
C LYS A 14 -29.19 -15.20 13.93
N MET A 15 -30.44 -14.79 13.74
CA MET A 15 -30.81 -13.85 12.69
C MET A 15 -30.11 -12.51 12.88
N GLN A 16 -30.07 -12.00 14.10
CA GLN A 16 -29.41 -10.74 14.42
C GLN A 16 -27.91 -10.80 14.13
N ILE A 17 -27.25 -11.88 14.53
CA ILE A 17 -25.81 -12.10 14.27
C ILE A 17 -25.54 -12.15 12.76
N LEU A 18 -26.39 -12.84 12.01
CA LEU A 18 -26.26 -12.93 10.55
C LEU A 18 -26.44 -11.57 9.88
N MET A 19 -27.40 -10.77 10.35
CA MET A 19 -27.63 -9.42 9.83
C MET A 19 -26.46 -8.49 10.12
N GLU A 20 -25.90 -8.54 11.33
CA GLU A 20 -24.74 -7.75 11.71
C GLU A 20 -23.52 -8.11 10.88
N ARG A 21 -23.30 -9.41 10.64
CA ARG A 21 -22.18 -9.88 9.78
C ARG A 21 -22.37 -9.43 8.33
N ALA A 22 -23.61 -9.48 7.82
CA ALA A 22 -23.91 -9.04 6.47
C ALA A 22 -23.68 -7.53 6.31
N GLN A 23 -24.05 -6.73 7.32
CA GLN A 23 -23.81 -5.29 7.33
C GLN A 23 -22.32 -4.96 7.40
N GLN A 24 -21.55 -5.71 8.19
CA GLN A 24 -20.10 -5.54 8.25
C GLN A 24 -19.40 -5.92 6.95
N ALA A 25 -19.90 -6.98 6.28
CA ALA A 25 -19.36 -7.39 4.98
C ALA A 25 -19.67 -6.38 3.87
N GLN A 26 -20.76 -5.62 4.00
CA GLN A 26 -21.15 -4.59 3.05
C GLN A 26 -20.53 -3.22 3.33
N LYS A 27 -19.94 -3.00 4.50
CA LYS A 27 -19.20 -1.76 4.76
C LYS A 27 -17.99 -1.74 3.84
N PRO A 28 -17.84 -0.70 3.01
CA PRO A 28 -16.60 -0.55 2.25
C PRO A 28 -15.45 -0.51 3.24
N GLN A 29 -14.43 -1.34 3.02
CA GLN A 29 -13.21 -1.26 3.81
C GLN A 29 -12.69 0.17 3.69
N PRO A 30 -12.25 0.81 4.81
CA PRO A 30 -11.71 2.15 4.72
C PRO A 30 -10.52 2.12 3.77
N LEU A 31 -10.64 2.84 2.65
CA LEU A 31 -9.55 3.04 1.73
C LEU A 31 -8.41 3.73 2.48
N GLU A 32 -7.19 3.33 2.19
CA GLU A 32 -6.01 4.01 2.74
C GLU A 32 -6.03 5.46 2.27
N PRO A 33 -6.26 6.46 3.17
CA PRO A 33 -6.48 7.84 2.75
C PRO A 33 -5.26 8.48 2.09
N MET A 34 -4.06 7.98 2.38
CA MET A 34 -2.84 8.48 1.75
C MET A 34 -2.65 7.94 0.33
N ALA A 35 -3.29 6.83 -0.02
CA ALA A 35 -3.21 6.22 -1.35
C ALA A 35 -4.17 6.93 -2.31
N ASN A 36 -3.77 8.12 -2.74
CA ASN A 36 -4.62 9.07 -3.46
C ASN A 36 -4.65 8.89 -5.00
N GLY A 37 -4.06 7.80 -5.51
CA GLY A 37 -4.00 7.53 -6.95
C GLY A 37 -2.97 8.35 -7.72
N ARG A 38 -2.09 9.07 -7.01
CA ARG A 38 -1.05 9.92 -7.60
C ARG A 38 0.32 9.53 -7.07
N VAL A 39 1.37 9.92 -7.80
CA VAL A 39 2.75 9.84 -7.32
C VAL A 39 3.08 11.14 -6.59
N ASN A 40 3.35 11.05 -5.30
CA ASN A 40 3.56 12.21 -4.42
C ASN A 40 5.05 12.50 -4.27
N LEU A 41 5.44 13.76 -4.39
CA LEU A 41 6.83 14.17 -4.22
C LEU A 41 7.15 14.29 -2.74
N LEU A 42 8.17 13.56 -2.29
CA LEU A 42 8.66 13.62 -0.91
C LEU A 42 10.00 14.36 -0.84
N THR A 43 10.30 14.87 0.35
CA THR A 43 11.56 15.54 0.68
C THR A 43 12.11 14.96 1.98
N ASP A 44 13.37 15.27 2.29
CA ASP A 44 13.98 14.94 3.58
C ASP A 44 13.12 15.41 4.77
N ALA A 45 12.46 16.56 4.60
CA ALA A 45 11.69 17.18 5.68
C ALA A 45 10.40 16.40 6.00
N ASN A 46 9.75 15.77 5.00
CA ASN A 46 8.44 15.16 5.18
C ASN A 46 8.43 13.64 5.00
N PHE A 47 9.55 13.03 4.64
CA PHE A 47 9.61 11.60 4.30
C PHE A 47 9.05 10.72 5.41
N TRP A 48 9.63 10.78 6.60
CA TRP A 48 9.23 9.91 7.71
C TRP A 48 7.82 10.20 8.19
N GLN A 49 7.46 11.47 8.29
CA GLN A 49 6.11 11.85 8.71
C GLN A 49 5.05 11.30 7.78
N THR A 50 5.33 11.26 6.48
CA THR A 50 4.41 10.75 5.48
C THR A 50 4.37 9.23 5.46
N ILE A 51 5.54 8.58 5.40
CA ILE A 51 5.63 7.12 5.29
C ILE A 51 5.03 6.41 6.52
N GLN A 52 5.20 6.98 7.71
CA GLN A 52 4.63 6.42 8.94
C GLN A 52 3.10 6.40 8.95
N LYS A 53 2.47 7.25 8.17
CA LYS A 53 0.99 7.32 8.07
C LYS A 53 0.42 6.33 7.07
N THR A 54 1.27 5.64 6.31
CA THR A 54 0.84 4.70 5.28
C THR A 54 0.94 3.27 5.78
N LYS A 55 0.04 2.41 5.31
CA LYS A 55 0.16 0.97 5.53
C LYS A 55 1.11 0.35 4.52
N PHE A 56 0.89 0.62 3.24
CA PHE A 56 1.73 0.17 2.14
C PHE A 56 2.18 1.38 1.33
N ALA A 57 3.46 1.45 1.02
CA ALA A 57 4.03 2.52 0.21
C ALA A 57 5.08 1.99 -0.75
N LEU A 58 5.15 2.60 -1.91
CA LEU A 58 6.19 2.33 -2.90
C LEU A 58 6.84 3.66 -3.26
N VAL A 59 8.16 3.76 -3.06
CA VAL A 59 8.91 5.00 -3.25
C VAL A 59 9.95 4.84 -4.34
N ASP A 60 9.91 5.73 -5.32
CA ASP A 60 10.87 5.81 -6.42
C ASP A 60 11.94 6.85 -6.09
N PHE A 61 13.17 6.39 -5.90
CA PHE A 61 14.34 7.24 -5.76
C PHE A 61 14.88 7.53 -7.16
N PHE A 62 14.86 8.79 -7.56
CA PHE A 62 15.20 9.20 -8.92
C PHE A 62 16.22 10.34 -8.96
N GLY A 63 16.82 10.53 -10.16
CA GLY A 63 17.63 11.70 -10.49
C GLY A 63 17.04 12.38 -11.72
N GLN A 64 17.11 13.70 -11.78
CA GLN A 64 16.57 14.45 -12.92
C GLN A 64 17.32 14.18 -14.21
N TRP A 65 18.61 13.80 -14.11
CA TRP A 65 19.49 13.44 -15.23
C TRP A 65 19.32 12.00 -15.70
N CYS A 66 18.53 11.22 -15.02
CA CYS A 66 18.41 9.78 -15.23
C CYS A 66 17.32 9.45 -16.26
N SER A 67 17.71 8.97 -17.42
CA SER A 67 16.78 8.61 -18.49
C SER A 67 15.86 7.42 -18.11
N PRO A 68 16.35 6.32 -17.52
CA PRO A 68 15.46 5.25 -17.05
C PRO A 68 14.47 5.70 -16.00
N CYS A 69 14.82 6.69 -15.17
CA CYS A 69 13.91 7.25 -14.18
C CYS A 69 12.69 7.92 -14.83
N LYS A 70 12.87 8.55 -15.98
CA LYS A 70 11.78 9.17 -16.74
C LYS A 70 10.82 8.13 -17.30
N THR A 71 11.34 7.01 -17.76
CA THR A 71 10.50 5.87 -18.21
C THR A 71 9.71 5.31 -17.04
N LEU A 72 10.35 5.13 -15.89
CA LEU A 72 9.69 4.64 -14.69
C LEU A 72 8.58 5.58 -14.21
N ALA A 73 8.74 6.88 -14.39
CA ALA A 73 7.74 7.87 -13.96
C ALA A 73 6.37 7.58 -14.59
N SER A 74 6.33 7.19 -15.87
CA SER A 74 5.08 6.84 -16.56
C SER A 74 4.46 5.56 -16.00
N ILE A 75 5.29 4.55 -15.72
CA ILE A 75 4.87 3.28 -15.12
C ILE A 75 4.31 3.52 -13.71
N PHE A 76 5.00 4.34 -12.92
CA PHE A 76 4.58 4.70 -11.56
C PHE A 76 3.24 5.42 -11.54
N ALA A 77 3.03 6.35 -12.47
CA ALA A 77 1.76 7.08 -12.58
C ALA A 77 0.59 6.12 -12.84
N GLU A 78 0.80 5.12 -13.69
CA GLU A 78 -0.20 4.12 -14.01
C GLU A 78 -0.47 3.19 -12.82
N LEU A 79 0.58 2.70 -12.17
CA LEU A 79 0.47 1.89 -10.96
C LEU A 79 -0.26 2.61 -9.84
N ALA A 80 0.04 3.90 -9.65
CA ALA A 80 -0.60 4.70 -8.61
C ALA A 80 -2.11 4.77 -8.80
N LYS A 81 -2.58 4.89 -10.04
CA LYS A 81 -4.02 4.87 -10.35
C LYS A 81 -4.63 3.50 -10.06
N ASP A 82 -3.95 2.43 -10.47
CA ASP A 82 -4.45 1.06 -10.34
C ASP A 82 -4.52 0.61 -8.88
N TYR A 83 -3.67 1.17 -8.02
CA TYR A 83 -3.62 0.86 -6.59
C TYR A 83 -4.18 1.99 -5.72
N GLU A 84 -5.00 2.87 -6.27
CA GLU A 84 -5.65 3.91 -5.51
C GLU A 84 -6.44 3.32 -4.33
N GLY A 85 -6.27 3.89 -3.16
CA GLY A 85 -6.88 3.40 -1.93
C GLY A 85 -6.20 2.20 -1.30
N LYS A 86 -5.16 1.65 -1.91
CA LYS A 86 -4.45 0.47 -1.41
C LYS A 86 -2.98 0.73 -1.10
N VAL A 87 -2.27 1.41 -1.99
CA VAL A 87 -0.84 1.66 -1.88
C VAL A 87 -0.55 3.13 -2.12
N PHE A 88 0.22 3.72 -1.24
CA PHE A 88 0.73 5.09 -1.40
C PHE A 88 1.96 5.08 -2.31
N PHE A 89 1.94 5.93 -3.34
CA PHE A 89 3.05 6.06 -4.29
C PHE A 89 3.73 7.40 -4.11
N ALA A 90 5.05 7.37 -4.05
CA ALA A 90 5.86 8.58 -3.89
C ALA A 90 7.14 8.49 -4.69
N LYS A 91 7.75 9.66 -4.90
CA LYS A 91 9.07 9.79 -5.50
C LYS A 91 9.90 10.78 -4.71
N ILE A 92 11.22 10.60 -4.71
CA ILE A 92 12.15 11.48 -4.02
C ILE A 92 13.40 11.67 -4.86
N ASP A 93 13.82 12.92 -5.04
CA ASP A 93 15.02 13.30 -5.79
C ASP A 93 16.25 13.08 -4.91
N ILE A 94 17.16 12.20 -5.34
CA ILE A 94 18.35 11.84 -4.56
C ILE A 94 19.36 12.98 -4.42
N ASP A 95 19.41 13.89 -5.39
CA ASP A 95 20.39 14.99 -5.36
C ASP A 95 19.98 16.10 -4.41
N GLN A 96 18.66 16.28 -4.23
CA GLN A 96 18.12 17.31 -3.35
C GLN A 96 17.76 16.78 -1.96
N ASN A 97 17.78 15.48 -1.75
CA ASN A 97 17.36 14.83 -0.50
C ASN A 97 18.38 13.79 -0.05
N ARG A 98 19.57 14.26 0.27
CA ARG A 98 20.70 13.37 0.56
C ARG A 98 20.55 12.59 1.85
N ARG A 99 19.86 13.15 2.86
CA ARG A 99 19.66 12.46 4.14
C ARG A 99 18.89 11.16 3.95
N THR A 100 17.77 11.20 3.28
CA THR A 100 16.95 10.00 3.00
C THR A 100 17.70 9.05 2.08
N THR A 101 18.38 9.57 1.06
CA THR A 101 19.18 8.78 0.12
C THR A 101 20.25 7.95 0.84
N VAL A 102 21.01 8.59 1.72
CA VAL A 102 22.06 7.93 2.51
C VAL A 102 21.46 6.91 3.50
N GLN A 103 20.37 7.30 4.14
CA GLN A 103 19.71 6.47 5.15
C GLN A 103 19.28 5.10 4.57
N PHE A 104 18.80 5.06 3.34
CA PHE A 104 18.38 3.81 2.71
C PHE A 104 19.46 3.19 1.82
N GLY A 105 20.65 3.75 1.82
CA GLY A 105 21.79 3.21 1.06
C GLY A 105 21.56 3.20 -0.44
N VAL A 106 20.89 4.23 -0.97
CA VAL A 106 20.63 4.34 -2.41
C VAL A 106 21.86 4.87 -3.11
N HIS A 107 22.51 4.02 -3.93
CA HIS A 107 23.73 4.36 -4.66
C HIS A 107 23.50 4.42 -6.17
N SER A 108 22.40 3.95 -6.65
CA SER A 108 22.04 3.96 -8.07
C SER A 108 20.55 4.26 -8.26
N VAL A 109 20.20 4.83 -9.39
CA VAL A 109 18.81 5.16 -9.75
C VAL A 109 18.45 4.59 -11.12
N PRO A 110 17.16 4.24 -11.33
CA PRO A 110 16.10 4.29 -10.35
C PRO A 110 16.24 3.19 -9.29
N MET A 111 15.82 3.50 -8.08
CA MET A 111 15.72 2.52 -7.00
C MET A 111 14.32 2.63 -6.40
N VAL A 112 13.57 1.54 -6.41
CA VAL A 112 12.24 1.49 -5.82
C VAL A 112 12.32 0.72 -4.51
N ILE A 113 11.79 1.32 -3.45
CA ILE A 113 11.75 0.69 -2.12
C ILE A 113 10.29 0.57 -1.70
N ALA A 114 9.91 -0.64 -1.28
CA ALA A 114 8.59 -0.93 -0.74
C ALA A 114 8.60 -0.84 0.77
N PHE A 115 7.56 -0.23 1.33
CA PHE A 115 7.39 -0.04 2.77
C PHE A 115 6.08 -0.66 3.23
N LYS A 116 6.11 -1.25 4.42
CA LYS A 116 4.92 -1.72 5.12
C LYS A 116 4.97 -1.22 6.55
N ASP A 117 3.92 -0.51 6.98
CA ASP A 117 3.82 0.05 8.33
C ASP A 117 5.04 0.91 8.71
N GLY A 118 5.53 1.69 7.75
CA GLY A 118 6.67 2.58 7.94
C GLY A 118 8.04 1.91 7.84
N LYS A 119 8.11 0.61 7.55
CA LYS A 119 9.37 -0.14 7.49
C LYS A 119 9.67 -0.59 6.06
N PRO A 120 10.93 -0.48 5.60
CA PRO A 120 11.30 -1.01 4.31
C PRO A 120 11.24 -2.54 4.32
N ILE A 121 10.57 -3.11 3.32
CA ILE A 121 10.40 -4.56 3.19
C ILE A 121 11.00 -5.14 1.93
N GLY A 122 11.38 -4.32 0.96
CA GLY A 122 11.99 -4.80 -0.26
C GLY A 122 12.55 -3.67 -1.10
N LYS A 123 13.55 -3.99 -1.89
CA LYS A 123 14.20 -3.06 -2.84
C LYS A 123 14.15 -3.66 -4.23
N LEU A 124 13.80 -2.83 -5.21
CA LEU A 124 13.74 -3.19 -6.62
C LEU A 124 14.68 -2.26 -7.39
N PRO A 125 15.96 -2.64 -7.55
CA PRO A 125 16.93 -1.78 -8.24
C PRO A 125 16.71 -1.80 -9.75
N GLY A 126 16.94 -0.66 -10.38
CA GLY A 126 16.88 -0.51 -11.84
C GLY A 126 15.46 -0.39 -12.38
N LEU A 127 15.40 -0.10 -13.69
CA LEU A 127 14.12 -0.02 -14.39
C LEU A 127 13.59 -1.42 -14.66
N ARG A 128 12.32 -1.63 -14.29
CA ARG A 128 11.59 -2.88 -14.52
C ARG A 128 10.29 -2.58 -15.26
N GLN A 129 9.62 -3.63 -15.71
CA GLN A 129 8.33 -3.48 -16.38
C GLN A 129 7.21 -3.33 -15.37
N TYR A 130 6.08 -2.78 -15.83
CA TYR A 130 4.86 -2.65 -15.03
C TYR A 130 4.52 -3.96 -14.31
N ALA A 131 4.57 -5.09 -15.04
CA ALA A 131 4.21 -6.40 -14.50
C ALA A 131 5.05 -6.81 -13.29
N ASP A 132 6.32 -6.43 -13.26
CA ASP A 132 7.22 -6.76 -12.15
C ASP A 132 6.81 -6.04 -10.87
N TYR A 133 6.46 -4.77 -10.98
CA TYR A 133 5.97 -3.99 -9.84
C TYR A 133 4.59 -4.46 -9.41
N ASP A 134 3.72 -4.76 -10.36
CA ASP A 134 2.37 -5.26 -10.09
C ASP A 134 2.40 -6.57 -9.31
N MET A 135 3.24 -7.51 -9.71
CA MET A 135 3.43 -8.78 -8.99
C MET A 135 3.93 -8.56 -7.56
N ALA A 136 4.92 -7.69 -7.39
CA ALA A 136 5.46 -7.38 -6.07
C ALA A 136 4.39 -6.75 -5.16
N LEU A 137 3.61 -5.83 -5.71
CA LEU A 137 2.52 -5.16 -4.98
C LEU A 137 1.40 -6.13 -4.62
N GLU A 138 0.99 -6.99 -5.55
CA GLU A 138 -0.03 -8.00 -5.27
C GLU A 138 0.40 -8.97 -4.16
N GLN A 139 1.65 -9.40 -4.17
CA GLN A 139 2.17 -10.24 -3.10
C GLN A 139 2.17 -9.52 -1.76
N MET A 140 2.54 -8.26 -1.73
CA MET A 140 2.58 -7.45 -0.52
C MET A 140 1.18 -7.23 0.05
N VAL A 141 0.23 -6.79 -0.78
CA VAL A 141 -1.15 -6.49 -0.37
C VAL A 141 -1.94 -7.78 -0.18
N GLY A 142 -1.78 -8.76 -1.08
CA GLY A 142 -2.50 -10.03 -1.07
C GLY A 142 -2.19 -10.89 0.14
N LYS A 143 -0.92 -10.99 0.57
CA LYS A 143 -0.53 -11.74 1.77
C LYS A 143 -1.18 -11.17 3.03
N SER A 144 -1.30 -9.84 3.10
CA SER A 144 -1.96 -9.18 4.22
C SER A 144 -3.45 -9.51 4.28
N LEU A 145 -4.10 -9.63 3.12
CA LEU A 145 -5.51 -10.03 3.02
C LEU A 145 -5.72 -11.51 3.34
N ASP A 146 -4.82 -12.39 2.86
CA ASP A 146 -4.89 -13.83 3.11
C ASP A 146 -4.68 -14.15 4.59
N GLU A 147 -3.75 -13.49 5.26
CA GLU A 147 -3.54 -13.65 6.70
C GLU A 147 -4.79 -13.29 7.49
N SER A 148 -5.55 -12.28 7.07
CA SER A 148 -6.78 -11.88 7.73
C SER A 148 -7.95 -12.83 7.46
N SER A 149 -7.91 -13.63 6.38
CA SER A 149 -8.97 -14.57 6.03
C SER A 149 -8.89 -15.90 6.79
N TYR A 150 -7.78 -16.20 7.44
CA TYR A 150 -7.56 -17.42 8.21
C TYR A 150 -7.86 -17.28 9.71
N VAL A 151 -8.31 -16.13 10.14
CA VAL A 151 -8.62 -15.90 11.57
C VAL A 151 -10.12 -16.03 11.88
#